data_f62927552201622cf684c2baec4abdd4
#
_entry.id   f62927552201622cf684c2baec4abdd4
#
_cell.length_a   1.000
_cell.length_b   1.000
_cell.length_c   1.000
_cell.angle_alpha   90.00
_cell.angle_beta   90.00
_cell.angle_gamma   90.00
#
_symmetry.space_group_name_H-M   'P 1'
#
loop_
_entity.id
_entity.type
_entity.pdbx_description
1 polymer ?
#
loop_
_entity_poly.entity_id
_entity_poly.type
_entity_poly.pdbx_seq_one_letter_code
_entity_poly.pdbx_strand_id
1 'polypeptide(L)'
;MGVAQSKRLYIIGAGFAGRKLAGEIKEKAVFGEVVAFLDDDPQKIGRQIDGIPVLGPIREVARLLRTMAADEAIIAMPTASREYLKDLYAILKAAGFEKIRILPGIAQIVEGDAHLVQTRSIDLQDLLGRMPVAVQLKKSLAYLRGKRVLVTGAGGSIGSELCRQLLSAGVQRLYLFGHGENAIYQIDRELRLLQDGGVGEKTAIIPVLGDLKDRDFLDYILGKLKADVIFHAAAYKHVPMTEENPVAGIQNNVFGTRNLVEAAKARGVKRFVLITTDKAVEPVSVYGASKHLCERIVLEAGKNENPVPETRAGLRSDGQTQFMGVRFGNVLGSRGSIVPLFQTQIEQGGPVTITHPDMRRWFMTIPEACSLVLKAGGVGKNGELYLLDMGESVRIKDIAEQMIRFYGYEPGTDIKIETIGLRPGERLDERLYGGDEEPAPTGEERILIVHKKPADRPSLSEVIERLRPVCFLDKTAPAAYRNATLLRKILKETVPTLIVN
;
A
#
# COMPACT_ATOMS: atom_id res chain seq x y z
N MET A 1 -12.03 -40.10 1.77
CA MET A 1 -11.80 -38.80 1.12
C MET A 1 -13.17 -38.19 0.88
N GLY A 2 -13.60 -37.25 1.74
CA GLY A 2 -14.87 -36.55 1.56
C GLY A 2 -14.77 -35.65 0.33
N VAL A 3 -15.71 -35.77 -0.58
CA VAL A 3 -15.89 -34.87 -1.72
C VAL A 3 -16.18 -33.49 -1.13
N ALA A 4 -15.26 -32.54 -1.27
CA ALA A 4 -15.50 -31.16 -0.86
C ALA A 4 -16.73 -30.68 -1.64
N GLN A 5 -17.82 -30.39 -0.95
CA GLN A 5 -19.04 -29.87 -1.55
C GLN A 5 -18.70 -28.58 -2.31
N SER A 6 -19.01 -28.51 -3.60
CA SER A 6 -18.78 -27.32 -4.42
C SER A 6 -19.57 -26.16 -3.81
N LYS A 7 -18.90 -25.04 -3.53
CA LYS A 7 -19.54 -23.83 -2.98
C LYS A 7 -20.57 -23.27 -3.96
N ARG A 8 -21.67 -22.82 -3.43
CA ARG A 8 -22.78 -22.22 -4.21
C ARG A 8 -22.68 -20.69 -4.14
N LEU A 9 -22.73 -20.05 -5.30
CA LEU A 9 -22.46 -18.62 -5.44
C LEU A 9 -23.66 -17.87 -5.99
N TYR A 10 -23.97 -16.72 -5.40
CA TYR A 10 -24.79 -15.70 -6.03
C TYR A 10 -23.91 -14.61 -6.66
N ILE A 11 -24.21 -14.24 -7.90
CA ILE A 11 -23.61 -13.06 -8.53
C ILE A 11 -24.63 -11.93 -8.49
N ILE A 12 -24.27 -10.82 -7.82
CA ILE A 12 -25.11 -9.64 -7.68
C ILE A 12 -24.82 -8.70 -8.86
N GLY A 13 -25.80 -8.55 -9.74
CA GLY A 13 -25.73 -7.85 -11.02
C GLY A 13 -25.64 -8.82 -12.20
N ALA A 14 -26.71 -8.93 -12.98
CA ALA A 14 -26.82 -9.72 -14.21
C ALA A 14 -26.45 -8.91 -15.47
N GLY A 15 -25.58 -7.92 -15.32
CA GLY A 15 -25.04 -7.09 -16.40
C GLY A 15 -23.86 -7.77 -17.12
N PHE A 16 -23.15 -6.99 -17.95
CA PHE A 16 -21.99 -7.47 -18.70
C PHE A 16 -20.92 -8.11 -17.80
N ALA A 17 -20.53 -7.42 -16.73
CA ALA A 17 -19.51 -7.88 -15.80
C ALA A 17 -19.92 -9.20 -15.08
N GLY A 18 -21.17 -9.28 -14.62
CA GLY A 18 -21.67 -10.48 -13.95
C GLY A 18 -21.73 -11.70 -14.87
N ARG A 19 -22.19 -11.53 -16.10
CA ARG A 19 -22.23 -12.60 -17.10
C ARG A 19 -20.85 -13.12 -17.46
N LYS A 20 -19.90 -12.21 -17.68
CA LYS A 20 -18.51 -12.58 -17.98
C LYS A 20 -17.90 -13.36 -16.82
N LEU A 21 -18.11 -12.90 -15.59
CA LEU A 21 -17.65 -13.56 -14.38
C LEU A 21 -18.23 -14.97 -14.22
N ALA A 22 -19.56 -15.14 -14.48
CA ALA A 22 -20.19 -16.44 -14.43
C ALA A 22 -19.63 -17.42 -15.49
N GLY A 23 -19.36 -16.92 -16.70
CA GLY A 23 -18.71 -17.69 -17.76
C GLY A 23 -17.33 -18.17 -17.34
N GLU A 24 -16.50 -17.31 -16.77
CA GLU A 24 -15.16 -17.65 -16.31
C GLU A 24 -15.16 -18.66 -15.15
N ILE A 25 -16.09 -18.54 -14.19
CA ILE A 25 -16.25 -19.50 -13.09
C ILE A 25 -16.58 -20.88 -13.66
N LYS A 26 -17.47 -20.95 -14.64
CA LYS A 26 -17.91 -22.19 -15.29
C LYS A 26 -16.80 -22.82 -16.12
N GLU A 27 -16.08 -22.02 -16.91
CA GLU A 27 -15.00 -22.48 -17.80
C GLU A 27 -13.79 -23.01 -17.02
N LYS A 28 -13.38 -22.30 -15.97
CA LYS A 28 -12.18 -22.66 -15.18
C LYS A 28 -12.50 -23.63 -14.04
N ALA A 29 -13.76 -23.95 -13.78
CA ALA A 29 -14.23 -24.80 -12.67
C ALA A 29 -13.63 -24.40 -11.31
N VAL A 30 -13.47 -23.09 -11.06
CA VAL A 30 -12.89 -22.53 -9.84
C VAL A 30 -13.96 -21.80 -9.01
N PHE A 31 -13.73 -21.66 -7.71
CA PHE A 31 -14.56 -20.98 -6.71
C PHE A 31 -15.90 -21.65 -6.35
N GLY A 32 -16.46 -22.47 -7.17
CA GLY A 32 -17.73 -23.12 -6.91
C GLY A 32 -18.70 -23.07 -8.09
N GLU A 33 -20.00 -23.18 -7.83
CA GLU A 33 -21.09 -23.18 -8.81
C GLU A 33 -21.92 -21.90 -8.68
N VAL A 34 -22.11 -21.18 -9.79
CA VAL A 34 -23.02 -20.03 -9.83
C VAL A 34 -24.44 -20.54 -9.93
N VAL A 35 -25.21 -20.40 -8.84
CA VAL A 35 -26.58 -20.92 -8.75
C VAL A 35 -27.63 -19.90 -9.21
N ALA A 36 -27.35 -18.60 -9.07
CA ALA A 36 -28.22 -17.53 -9.55
C ALA A 36 -27.49 -16.21 -9.74
N PHE A 37 -28.03 -15.37 -10.61
CA PHE A 37 -27.82 -13.92 -10.58
C PHE A 37 -28.91 -13.28 -9.71
N LEU A 38 -28.57 -12.18 -9.01
CA LEU A 38 -29.51 -11.27 -8.40
C LEU A 38 -29.43 -9.92 -9.09
N ASP A 39 -30.57 -9.39 -9.52
CA ASP A 39 -30.66 -8.08 -10.18
C ASP A 39 -31.95 -7.37 -9.78
N ASP A 40 -31.97 -6.04 -9.80
CA ASP A 40 -33.15 -5.23 -9.52
C ASP A 40 -33.93 -4.86 -10.80
N ASP A 41 -33.38 -5.17 -11.97
CA ASP A 41 -34.01 -4.88 -13.26
C ASP A 41 -35.19 -5.83 -13.53
N PRO A 42 -36.45 -5.33 -13.54
CA PRO A 42 -37.61 -6.17 -13.77
C PRO A 42 -37.61 -6.90 -15.12
N GLN A 43 -36.86 -6.38 -16.10
CA GLN A 43 -36.78 -7.03 -17.42
C GLN A 43 -35.88 -8.27 -17.41
N LYS A 44 -35.04 -8.42 -16.42
CA LYS A 44 -34.11 -9.55 -16.25
C LYS A 44 -34.64 -10.58 -15.28
N ILE A 45 -35.34 -10.15 -14.23
CA ILE A 45 -35.88 -11.03 -13.19
C ILE A 45 -36.81 -12.09 -13.82
N GLY A 46 -36.66 -13.34 -13.41
CA GLY A 46 -37.41 -14.48 -13.92
C GLY A 46 -36.88 -15.05 -15.24
N ARG A 47 -35.88 -14.46 -15.86
CA ARG A 47 -35.20 -15.02 -17.05
C ARG A 47 -34.02 -15.88 -16.66
N GLN A 48 -33.50 -16.62 -17.65
CA GLN A 48 -32.22 -17.32 -17.55
C GLN A 48 -31.19 -16.64 -18.45
N ILE A 49 -29.97 -16.49 -17.95
CA ILE A 49 -28.81 -16.00 -18.70
C ILE A 49 -27.75 -17.10 -18.66
N ASP A 50 -27.38 -17.63 -19.81
CA ASP A 50 -26.43 -18.75 -19.97
C ASP A 50 -26.79 -19.99 -19.12
N GLY A 51 -28.10 -20.22 -18.94
CA GLY A 51 -28.64 -21.33 -18.14
C GLY A 51 -28.72 -21.04 -16.63
N ILE A 52 -28.34 -19.86 -16.19
CA ILE A 52 -28.35 -19.44 -14.78
C ILE A 52 -29.59 -18.53 -14.57
N PRO A 53 -30.47 -18.82 -13.59
CA PRO A 53 -31.63 -18.00 -13.31
C PRO A 53 -31.28 -16.63 -12.77
N VAL A 54 -32.05 -15.61 -13.16
CA VAL A 54 -31.99 -14.27 -12.59
C VAL A 54 -33.10 -14.10 -11.57
N LEU A 55 -32.72 -13.95 -10.32
CA LEU A 55 -33.63 -13.75 -9.19
C LEU A 55 -33.64 -12.25 -8.80
N GLY A 56 -34.67 -11.84 -8.06
CA GLY A 56 -34.80 -10.47 -7.58
C GLY A 56 -36.14 -10.16 -6.97
N PRO A 57 -36.34 -8.94 -6.47
CA PRO A 57 -35.32 -7.89 -6.33
C PRO A 57 -34.26 -8.22 -5.25
N ILE A 58 -33.10 -7.58 -5.30
CA ILE A 58 -31.98 -7.87 -4.42
C ILE A 58 -32.33 -7.72 -2.94
N ARG A 59 -33.19 -6.76 -2.58
CA ARG A 59 -33.67 -6.57 -1.20
C ARG A 59 -34.39 -7.77 -0.60
N GLU A 60 -34.90 -8.70 -1.45
CA GLU A 60 -35.56 -9.94 -1.01
C GLU A 60 -34.57 -11.12 -0.87
N VAL A 61 -33.29 -10.90 -0.94
CA VAL A 61 -32.24 -11.95 -0.92
C VAL A 61 -32.40 -12.93 0.25
N ALA A 62 -32.79 -12.46 1.43
CA ALA A 62 -33.03 -13.34 2.60
C ALA A 62 -34.15 -14.35 2.35
N ARG A 63 -35.20 -13.98 1.59
CA ARG A 63 -36.27 -14.89 1.15
C ARG A 63 -35.75 -15.83 0.06
N LEU A 64 -35.01 -15.30 -0.89
CA LEU A 64 -34.47 -16.06 -2.03
C LEU A 64 -33.48 -17.15 -1.57
N LEU A 65 -32.67 -16.89 -0.54
CA LEU A 65 -31.77 -17.88 0.04
C LEU A 65 -32.48 -19.09 0.65
N ARG A 66 -33.74 -18.93 1.10
CA ARG A 66 -34.54 -20.07 1.62
C ARG A 66 -34.98 -21.01 0.50
N THR A 67 -35.16 -20.50 -0.71
CA THR A 67 -35.57 -21.29 -1.88
C THR A 67 -34.38 -21.82 -2.66
N MET A 68 -33.28 -21.05 -2.72
CA MET A 68 -32.06 -21.44 -3.42
C MET A 68 -30.86 -21.01 -2.57
N ALA A 69 -30.33 -21.92 -1.75
CA ALA A 69 -29.22 -21.63 -0.85
C ALA A 69 -27.96 -21.28 -1.63
N ALA A 70 -27.16 -20.33 -1.09
CA ALA A 70 -25.82 -19.98 -1.57
C ALA A 70 -24.91 -19.67 -0.37
N ASP A 71 -23.61 -19.98 -0.52
CA ASP A 71 -22.60 -19.84 0.52
C ASP A 71 -21.88 -18.48 0.46
N GLU A 72 -21.66 -17.98 -0.75
CA GLU A 72 -20.92 -16.72 -0.98
C GLU A 72 -21.70 -15.84 -1.98
N ALA A 73 -21.54 -14.52 -1.85
CA ALA A 73 -22.04 -13.54 -2.82
C ALA A 73 -20.87 -12.80 -3.50
N ILE A 74 -20.99 -12.55 -4.80
CA ILE A 74 -20.01 -11.76 -5.56
C ILE A 74 -20.71 -10.56 -6.18
N ILE A 75 -20.40 -9.35 -5.77
CA ILE A 75 -20.94 -8.12 -6.34
C ILE A 75 -20.19 -7.81 -7.65
N ALA A 76 -20.88 -7.91 -8.76
CA ALA A 76 -20.37 -7.69 -10.11
C ALA A 76 -20.95 -6.41 -10.75
N MET A 77 -20.89 -5.31 -10.00
CA MET A 77 -21.43 -3.99 -10.37
C MET A 77 -20.34 -2.91 -10.32
N PRO A 78 -19.37 -2.93 -11.23
CA PRO A 78 -18.18 -2.08 -11.15
C PRO A 78 -18.46 -0.57 -11.32
N THR A 79 -19.65 -0.19 -11.74
CA THR A 79 -20.11 1.21 -11.89
C THR A 79 -21.06 1.66 -10.78
N ALA A 80 -21.37 0.81 -9.80
CA ALA A 80 -22.27 1.15 -8.71
C ALA A 80 -21.70 2.26 -7.81
N SER A 81 -22.58 3.17 -7.34
CA SER A 81 -22.19 4.18 -6.36
C SER A 81 -21.85 3.55 -5.02
N ARG A 82 -21.08 4.25 -4.20
CA ARG A 82 -20.70 3.78 -2.86
C ARG A 82 -21.88 3.63 -1.92
N GLU A 83 -22.78 4.58 -1.96
CA GLU A 83 -24.00 4.52 -1.15
C GLU A 83 -24.76 3.24 -1.48
N TYR A 84 -24.92 2.96 -2.76
CA TYR A 84 -25.55 1.73 -3.21
C TYR A 84 -24.77 0.47 -2.79
N LEU A 85 -23.45 0.46 -2.93
CA LEU A 85 -22.62 -0.68 -2.49
C LEU A 85 -22.67 -0.90 -0.98
N LYS A 86 -22.76 0.18 -0.19
CA LYS A 86 -22.91 0.12 1.26
C LYS A 86 -24.25 -0.51 1.65
N ASP A 87 -25.34 -0.04 1.06
CA ASP A 87 -26.69 -0.57 1.31
C ASP A 87 -26.78 -2.03 0.87
N LEU A 88 -26.24 -2.34 -0.30
CA LEU A 88 -26.19 -3.69 -0.84
C LEU A 88 -25.41 -4.65 0.07
N TYR A 89 -24.26 -4.22 0.56
CA TYR A 89 -23.47 -5.02 1.50
C TYR A 89 -24.23 -5.28 2.81
N ALA A 90 -24.89 -4.26 3.37
CA ALA A 90 -25.70 -4.40 4.57
C ALA A 90 -26.86 -5.41 4.36
N ILE A 91 -27.53 -5.33 3.22
CA ILE A 91 -28.60 -6.28 2.83
C ILE A 91 -28.06 -7.72 2.75
N LEU A 92 -26.92 -7.93 2.09
CA LEU A 92 -26.32 -9.26 1.94
C LEU A 92 -25.84 -9.83 3.27
N LYS A 93 -25.25 -8.99 4.13
CA LYS A 93 -24.82 -9.39 5.49
C LYS A 93 -26.02 -9.77 6.36
N ALA A 94 -27.07 -8.95 6.37
CA ALA A 94 -28.30 -9.23 7.11
C ALA A 94 -29.00 -10.52 6.62
N ALA A 95 -28.84 -10.88 5.36
CA ALA A 95 -29.34 -12.12 4.79
C ALA A 95 -28.52 -13.37 5.20
N GLY A 96 -27.34 -13.21 5.82
CA GLY A 96 -26.54 -14.30 6.36
C GLY A 96 -25.32 -14.71 5.53
N PHE A 97 -24.94 -13.94 4.49
CA PHE A 97 -23.70 -14.23 3.78
C PHE A 97 -22.47 -13.93 4.67
N GLU A 98 -21.70 -14.96 4.99
CA GLU A 98 -20.42 -14.80 5.71
C GLU A 98 -19.35 -14.18 4.83
N LYS A 99 -19.36 -14.53 3.54
CA LYS A 99 -18.34 -14.07 2.58
C LYS A 99 -18.99 -13.36 1.40
N ILE A 100 -18.64 -12.08 1.29
CA ILE A 100 -19.07 -11.21 0.21
C ILE A 100 -17.83 -10.70 -0.51
N ARG A 101 -17.75 -10.91 -1.83
CA ARG A 101 -16.68 -10.41 -2.69
C ARG A 101 -17.18 -9.28 -3.57
N ILE A 102 -16.29 -8.45 -4.03
CA ILE A 102 -16.57 -7.42 -5.02
C ILE A 102 -15.65 -7.56 -6.22
N LEU A 103 -16.19 -7.36 -7.40
CA LEU A 103 -15.38 -7.09 -8.58
C LEU A 103 -14.94 -5.61 -8.54
N PRO A 104 -13.64 -5.30 -8.59
CA PRO A 104 -13.16 -3.93 -8.61
C PRO A 104 -13.78 -3.10 -9.72
N GLY A 105 -13.88 -1.77 -9.53
CA GLY A 105 -14.37 -0.85 -10.56
C GLY A 105 -13.51 -0.91 -11.84
N ILE A 106 -14.10 -0.55 -12.98
CA ILE A 106 -13.45 -0.58 -14.31
C ILE A 106 -12.10 0.16 -14.31
N ALA A 107 -11.96 1.20 -13.48
CA ALA A 107 -10.73 1.95 -13.28
C ALA A 107 -9.58 1.15 -12.62
N GLN A 108 -9.89 0.07 -11.93
CA GLN A 108 -8.92 -0.82 -11.27
C GLN A 108 -8.59 -2.06 -12.13
N ILE A 109 -9.33 -2.25 -13.23
CA ILE A 109 -9.14 -3.37 -14.16
C ILE A 109 -8.29 -2.86 -15.32
N VAL A 110 -7.03 -3.25 -15.35
CA VAL A 110 -6.12 -2.95 -16.47
C VAL A 110 -6.61 -3.76 -17.67
N GLU A 111 -7.24 -3.11 -18.68
CA GLU A 111 -7.65 -3.70 -19.97
C GLU A 111 -9.14 -4.05 -20.19
N GLY A 112 -10.06 -3.62 -19.36
CA GLY A 112 -11.49 -3.76 -19.66
C GLY A 112 -12.06 -5.19 -19.56
N ASP A 113 -11.25 -6.16 -19.20
CA ASP A 113 -11.67 -7.53 -18.96
C ASP A 113 -11.75 -7.83 -17.46
N ALA A 114 -12.96 -8.15 -16.99
CA ALA A 114 -13.20 -8.55 -15.61
C ALA A 114 -12.86 -10.03 -15.43
N HIS A 115 -11.80 -10.33 -14.68
CA HIS A 115 -11.40 -11.70 -14.36
C HIS A 115 -11.79 -12.07 -12.92
N LEU A 116 -12.23 -13.31 -12.72
CA LEU A 116 -12.60 -13.84 -11.39
C LEU A 116 -11.48 -13.69 -10.36
N VAL A 117 -10.24 -13.86 -10.80
CA VAL A 117 -9.04 -13.71 -9.99
C VAL A 117 -8.91 -12.30 -9.38
N GLN A 118 -9.52 -11.29 -9.98
CA GLN A 118 -9.53 -9.92 -9.48
C GLN A 118 -10.60 -9.69 -8.40
N THR A 119 -11.51 -10.63 -8.16
CA THR A 119 -12.49 -10.50 -7.09
C THR A 119 -11.80 -10.60 -5.73
N ARG A 120 -12.12 -9.69 -4.83
CA ARG A 120 -11.65 -9.66 -3.45
C ARG A 120 -12.79 -9.56 -2.46
N SER A 121 -12.54 -9.89 -1.20
CA SER A 121 -13.50 -9.57 -0.13
C SER A 121 -13.76 -8.07 -0.11
N ILE A 122 -15.00 -7.66 0.12
CA ILE A 122 -15.31 -6.26 0.40
C ILE A 122 -14.58 -5.90 1.68
N ASP A 123 -13.73 -4.89 1.58
CA ASP A 123 -13.10 -4.26 2.73
C ASP A 123 -13.92 -3.01 3.10
N LEU A 124 -13.92 -2.70 4.37
CA LEU A 124 -14.52 -1.47 4.89
C LEU A 124 -13.99 -0.21 4.18
N GLN A 125 -12.80 -0.28 3.61
CA GLN A 125 -12.19 0.76 2.77
C GLN A 125 -13.07 1.14 1.57
N ASP A 126 -13.78 0.16 0.99
CA ASP A 126 -14.68 0.39 -0.14
C ASP A 126 -15.90 1.23 0.24
N LEU A 127 -16.21 1.26 1.52
CA LEU A 127 -17.40 1.90 2.09
C LEU A 127 -17.10 3.25 2.76
N LEU A 128 -15.90 3.42 3.32
CA LEU A 128 -15.50 4.62 4.05
C LEU A 128 -14.74 5.65 3.19
N GLY A 129 -14.27 5.27 2.02
CA GLY A 129 -13.29 6.09 1.32
C GLY A 129 -13.81 6.82 0.09
N ARG A 130 -12.90 7.49 -0.57
CA ARG A 130 -13.01 8.19 -1.84
C ARG A 130 -13.23 7.23 -3.00
N MET A 131 -13.79 7.73 -4.09
CA MET A 131 -13.72 7.04 -5.38
C MET A 131 -12.25 6.85 -5.74
N PRO A 132 -11.79 5.62 -6.01
CA PRO A 132 -10.49 5.44 -6.62
C PRO A 132 -10.46 6.27 -7.92
N VAL A 133 -9.47 7.13 -8.05
CA VAL A 133 -9.30 7.87 -9.30
C VAL A 133 -8.93 6.86 -10.38
N ALA A 134 -9.66 6.88 -11.47
CA ALA A 134 -9.34 6.11 -12.67
C ALA A 134 -8.07 6.67 -13.28
N VAL A 135 -6.92 6.24 -12.78
CA VAL A 135 -5.65 6.51 -13.45
C VAL A 135 -5.65 5.67 -14.73
N GLN A 136 -5.42 6.30 -15.90
CA GLN A 136 -5.21 5.55 -17.15
C GLN A 136 -3.87 4.80 -17.03
N LEU A 137 -3.86 3.71 -16.25
CA LEU A 137 -2.67 2.96 -15.86
C LEU A 137 -1.89 2.46 -17.06
N LYS A 138 -2.58 1.98 -18.10
CA LYS A 138 -1.95 1.39 -19.29
C LYS A 138 -0.92 2.30 -19.96
N LYS A 139 -1.27 3.59 -20.16
CA LYS A 139 -0.40 4.58 -20.77
C LYS A 139 0.69 5.04 -19.80
N SER A 140 0.33 5.23 -18.54
CA SER A 140 1.24 5.70 -17.49
C SER A 140 2.28 4.64 -17.09
N LEU A 141 2.00 3.34 -17.25
CA LEU A 141 2.90 2.24 -16.91
C LEU A 141 3.74 1.72 -18.10
N ALA A 142 3.63 2.32 -19.29
CA ALA A 142 4.38 1.89 -20.47
C ALA A 142 5.90 1.83 -20.23
N TYR A 143 6.45 2.72 -19.38
CA TYR A 143 7.87 2.74 -19.03
C TYR A 143 8.36 1.50 -18.27
N LEU A 144 7.45 0.72 -17.66
CA LEU A 144 7.73 -0.50 -16.90
C LEU A 144 7.64 -1.76 -17.75
N ARG A 145 6.99 -1.69 -18.91
CA ARG A 145 6.79 -2.84 -19.77
C ARG A 145 8.14 -3.44 -20.21
N GLY A 146 8.28 -4.74 -20.01
CA GLY A 146 9.53 -5.47 -20.34
C GLY A 146 10.72 -5.12 -19.43
N LYS A 147 10.54 -4.39 -18.33
CA LYS A 147 11.60 -4.06 -17.38
C LYS A 147 11.72 -5.09 -16.27
N ARG A 148 12.89 -5.12 -15.63
CA ARG A 148 13.19 -5.88 -14.42
C ARG A 148 12.99 -4.96 -13.24
N VAL A 149 11.98 -5.24 -12.42
CA VAL A 149 11.56 -4.34 -11.34
C VAL A 149 11.77 -5.03 -9.99
N LEU A 150 12.43 -4.35 -9.08
CA LEU A 150 12.60 -4.77 -7.69
C LEU A 150 11.67 -3.97 -6.79
N VAL A 151 10.90 -4.67 -5.96
CA VAL A 151 10.10 -4.05 -4.90
C VAL A 151 10.67 -4.49 -3.56
N THR A 152 11.19 -3.55 -2.77
CA THR A 152 11.60 -3.84 -1.39
C THR A 152 10.41 -3.68 -0.45
N GLY A 153 10.35 -4.53 0.59
CA GLY A 153 9.16 -4.60 1.43
C GLY A 153 7.95 -5.18 0.68
N ALA A 154 8.20 -6.05 -0.31
CA ALA A 154 7.18 -6.62 -1.19
C ALA A 154 6.04 -7.35 -0.43
N GLY A 155 6.31 -7.90 0.75
CA GLY A 155 5.30 -8.51 1.60
C GLY A 155 4.50 -7.53 2.46
N GLY A 156 4.81 -6.22 2.45
CA GLY A 156 4.06 -5.17 3.15
C GLY A 156 2.80 -4.74 2.39
N SER A 157 1.94 -3.91 3.02
CA SER A 157 0.67 -3.47 2.40
C SER A 157 0.88 -2.70 1.09
N ILE A 158 1.82 -1.75 1.05
CA ILE A 158 2.15 -0.99 -0.16
C ILE A 158 2.94 -1.86 -1.14
N GLY A 159 3.97 -2.58 -0.65
CA GLY A 159 4.81 -3.42 -1.52
C GLY A 159 4.04 -4.50 -2.24
N SER A 160 3.11 -5.19 -1.56
CA SER A 160 2.28 -6.24 -2.18
C SER A 160 1.35 -5.68 -3.25
N GLU A 161 0.75 -4.52 -3.01
CA GLU A 161 -0.11 -3.88 -4.01
C GLU A 161 0.69 -3.36 -5.21
N LEU A 162 1.87 -2.77 -4.99
CA LEU A 162 2.77 -2.44 -6.09
C LEU A 162 3.09 -3.68 -6.93
N CYS A 163 3.35 -4.83 -6.30
CA CYS A 163 3.63 -6.08 -7.01
C CYS A 163 2.44 -6.56 -7.85
N ARG A 164 1.20 -6.46 -7.35
CA ARG A 164 -0.02 -6.79 -8.13
C ARG A 164 -0.15 -5.90 -9.38
N GLN A 165 0.00 -4.60 -9.20
CA GLN A 165 -0.11 -3.65 -10.31
C GLN A 165 1.05 -3.78 -11.32
N LEU A 166 2.27 -4.07 -10.86
CA LEU A 166 3.42 -4.34 -11.71
C LEU A 166 3.26 -5.63 -12.52
N LEU A 167 2.67 -6.68 -11.93
CA LEU A 167 2.33 -7.91 -12.64
C LEU A 167 1.40 -7.61 -13.82
N SER A 168 0.33 -6.83 -13.57
CA SER A 168 -0.61 -6.39 -14.61
C SER A 168 0.01 -5.45 -15.64
N ALA A 169 1.07 -4.70 -15.29
CA ALA A 169 1.77 -3.80 -16.20
C ALA A 169 2.67 -4.52 -17.23
N GLY A 170 2.86 -5.84 -17.12
CA GLY A 170 3.65 -6.62 -18.04
C GLY A 170 5.16 -6.40 -17.90
N VAL A 171 5.66 -6.29 -16.68
CA VAL A 171 7.10 -6.28 -16.40
C VAL A 171 7.73 -7.62 -16.80
N GLN A 172 8.98 -7.61 -17.24
CA GLN A 172 9.68 -8.84 -17.62
C GLN A 172 9.99 -9.70 -16.40
N ARG A 173 10.50 -9.08 -15.33
CA ARG A 173 10.82 -9.74 -14.06
C ARG A 173 10.38 -8.89 -12.90
N LEU A 174 9.75 -9.51 -11.93
CA LEU A 174 9.30 -8.90 -10.68
C LEU A 174 10.03 -9.57 -9.52
N TYR A 175 10.92 -8.82 -8.86
CA TYR A 175 11.69 -9.28 -7.72
C TYR A 175 11.01 -8.85 -6.43
N LEU A 176 10.66 -9.81 -5.58
CA LEU A 176 9.96 -9.61 -4.31
C LEU A 176 10.98 -9.63 -3.18
N PHE A 177 11.51 -8.46 -2.80
CA PHE A 177 12.57 -8.38 -1.78
C PHE A 177 11.99 -8.08 -0.40
N GLY A 178 12.44 -8.83 0.61
CA GLY A 178 12.13 -8.59 2.02
C GLY A 178 12.80 -9.58 2.96
N HIS A 179 12.89 -9.22 4.25
CA HIS A 179 13.47 -10.08 5.26
C HIS A 179 12.47 -11.05 5.92
N GLY A 180 11.17 -10.76 5.83
CA GLY A 180 10.12 -11.59 6.41
C GLY A 180 9.71 -12.70 5.46
N GLU A 181 10.22 -13.93 5.66
CA GLU A 181 9.95 -15.10 4.83
C GLU A 181 8.45 -15.31 4.58
N ASN A 182 7.64 -15.40 5.64
CA ASN A 182 6.20 -15.62 5.49
C ASN A 182 5.49 -14.55 4.66
N ALA A 183 5.88 -13.28 4.81
CA ALA A 183 5.27 -12.19 4.06
C ALA A 183 5.63 -12.26 2.57
N ILE A 184 6.87 -12.65 2.23
CA ILE A 184 7.32 -12.86 0.86
C ILE A 184 6.66 -14.11 0.28
N TYR A 185 6.56 -15.20 1.02
CA TYR A 185 5.87 -16.43 0.58
C TYR A 185 4.40 -16.15 0.25
N GLN A 186 3.69 -15.40 1.10
CA GLN A 186 2.28 -15.07 0.88
C GLN A 186 2.07 -14.29 -0.43
N ILE A 187 2.87 -13.24 -0.66
CA ILE A 187 2.72 -12.45 -1.90
C ILE A 187 3.19 -13.22 -3.13
N ASP A 188 4.26 -14.02 -3.06
CA ASP A 188 4.69 -14.87 -4.18
C ASP A 188 3.57 -15.83 -4.58
N ARG A 189 2.97 -16.53 -3.61
CA ARG A 189 1.86 -17.45 -3.86
C ARG A 189 0.64 -16.74 -4.46
N GLU A 190 0.29 -15.59 -3.93
CA GLU A 190 -0.83 -14.79 -4.44
C GLU A 190 -0.62 -14.36 -5.89
N LEU A 191 0.58 -13.85 -6.22
CA LEU A 191 0.90 -13.42 -7.58
C LEU A 191 0.91 -14.59 -8.58
N ARG A 192 1.36 -15.77 -8.17
CA ARG A 192 1.28 -16.99 -9.02
C ARG A 192 -0.16 -17.40 -9.29
N LEU A 193 -1.03 -17.33 -8.29
CA LEU A 193 -2.47 -17.56 -8.49
C LEU A 193 -3.09 -16.55 -9.45
N LEU A 194 -2.65 -15.28 -9.40
CA LEU A 194 -3.07 -14.27 -10.38
C LEU A 194 -2.57 -14.62 -11.79
N GLN A 195 -1.35 -15.11 -11.92
CA GLN A 195 -0.80 -15.57 -13.21
C GLN A 195 -1.55 -16.79 -13.78
N ASP A 196 -1.84 -17.77 -12.94
CA ASP A 196 -2.66 -18.94 -13.32
C ASP A 196 -4.05 -18.52 -13.81
N GLY A 197 -4.55 -17.37 -13.32
CA GLY A 197 -5.76 -16.69 -13.77
C GLY A 197 -5.59 -15.79 -15.00
N GLY A 198 -4.43 -15.77 -15.65
CA GLY A 198 -4.18 -15.01 -16.90
C GLY A 198 -3.61 -13.61 -16.69
N VAL A 199 -3.30 -13.19 -15.45
CA VAL A 199 -2.73 -11.85 -15.17
C VAL A 199 -1.20 -11.90 -15.29
N GLY A 200 -0.61 -11.15 -16.22
CA GLY A 200 0.85 -11.02 -16.34
C GLY A 200 1.57 -12.34 -16.66
N GLU A 201 1.01 -13.18 -17.51
CA GLU A 201 1.47 -14.53 -17.83
C GLU A 201 2.97 -14.65 -18.19
N LYS A 202 3.54 -13.60 -18.79
CA LYS A 202 4.94 -13.58 -19.23
C LYS A 202 5.91 -13.02 -18.18
N THR A 203 5.42 -12.58 -17.03
CA THR A 203 6.26 -12.02 -15.99
C THR A 203 6.93 -13.11 -15.16
N ALA A 204 8.26 -13.12 -15.07
CA ALA A 204 8.96 -13.98 -14.12
C ALA A 204 8.91 -13.39 -12.70
N ILE A 205 8.21 -14.06 -11.77
CA ILE A 205 8.13 -13.68 -10.36
C ILE A 205 9.26 -14.38 -9.60
N ILE A 206 10.07 -13.60 -8.88
CA ILE A 206 11.29 -14.10 -8.21
C ILE A 206 11.33 -13.57 -6.78
N PRO A 207 11.07 -14.41 -5.76
CA PRO A 207 11.24 -14.03 -4.37
C PRO A 207 12.74 -13.90 -4.02
N VAL A 208 13.07 -12.88 -3.22
CA VAL A 208 14.42 -12.58 -2.75
C VAL A 208 14.38 -12.31 -1.25
N LEU A 209 14.85 -13.24 -0.45
CA LEU A 209 15.00 -13.04 0.99
C LEU A 209 16.29 -12.30 1.28
N GLY A 210 16.20 -11.18 1.98
CA GLY A 210 17.35 -10.37 2.32
C GLY A 210 17.00 -9.20 3.22
N ASP A 211 18.01 -8.69 3.93
CA ASP A 211 17.88 -7.54 4.84
C ASP A 211 18.58 -6.31 4.24
N LEU A 212 17.93 -5.16 4.30
CA LEU A 212 18.51 -3.89 3.84
C LEU A 212 19.78 -3.47 4.62
N LYS A 213 19.94 -3.99 5.83
CA LYS A 213 21.12 -3.74 6.67
C LYS A 213 22.37 -4.47 6.17
N ASP A 214 22.18 -5.53 5.38
CA ASP A 214 23.26 -6.29 4.78
C ASP A 214 23.74 -5.65 3.47
N ARG A 215 24.75 -4.78 3.61
CA ARG A 215 25.31 -4.00 2.49
C ARG A 215 25.93 -4.90 1.42
N ASP A 216 26.67 -5.91 1.84
CA ASP A 216 27.41 -6.78 0.92
C ASP A 216 26.45 -7.66 0.12
N PHE A 217 25.40 -8.16 0.77
CA PHE A 217 24.33 -8.89 0.09
C PHE A 217 23.59 -8.00 -0.92
N LEU A 218 23.28 -6.74 -0.56
CA LEU A 218 22.60 -5.82 -1.49
C LEU A 218 23.46 -5.54 -2.73
N ASP A 219 24.74 -5.31 -2.57
CA ASP A 219 25.65 -5.10 -3.71
C ASP A 219 25.72 -6.35 -4.59
N TYR A 220 25.89 -7.53 -3.98
CA TYR A 220 25.91 -8.82 -4.69
C TYR A 220 24.60 -9.08 -5.45
N ILE A 221 23.47 -8.97 -4.75
CA ILE A 221 22.19 -9.37 -5.34
C ILE A 221 21.74 -8.41 -6.44
N LEU A 222 21.92 -7.09 -6.30
CA LEU A 222 21.61 -6.14 -7.37
C LEU A 222 22.47 -6.36 -8.60
N GLY A 223 23.75 -6.73 -8.42
CA GLY A 223 24.62 -7.14 -9.52
C GLY A 223 24.09 -8.36 -10.28
N LYS A 224 23.52 -9.33 -9.56
CA LYS A 224 22.93 -10.56 -10.14
C LYS A 224 21.57 -10.29 -10.81
N LEU A 225 20.71 -9.53 -10.15
CA LEU A 225 19.34 -9.28 -10.64
C LEU A 225 19.30 -8.32 -11.82
N LYS A 226 20.24 -7.39 -11.89
CA LYS A 226 20.33 -6.33 -12.91
C LYS A 226 19.01 -5.56 -13.04
N ALA A 227 18.40 -5.20 -11.90
CA ALA A 227 17.14 -4.48 -11.86
C ALA A 227 17.22 -3.16 -12.63
N ASP A 228 16.20 -2.85 -13.44
CA ASP A 228 16.11 -1.59 -14.15
C ASP A 228 15.45 -0.51 -13.28
N VAL A 229 14.48 -0.91 -12.44
CA VAL A 229 13.70 -0.02 -11.58
C VAL A 229 13.61 -0.60 -10.18
N ILE A 230 13.74 0.25 -9.16
CA ILE A 230 13.52 -0.11 -7.74
C ILE A 230 12.38 0.74 -7.19
N PHE A 231 11.38 0.09 -6.59
CA PHE A 231 10.41 0.71 -5.70
C PHE A 231 10.75 0.35 -4.26
N HIS A 232 11.17 1.35 -3.48
CA HIS A 232 11.63 1.15 -2.12
C HIS A 232 10.52 1.44 -1.11
N ALA A 233 9.77 0.38 -0.72
CA ALA A 233 8.68 0.44 0.25
C ALA A 233 9.01 -0.20 1.62
N ALA A 234 10.20 -0.77 1.77
CA ALA A 234 10.63 -1.37 3.03
C ALA A 234 10.94 -0.31 4.09
N ALA A 235 10.29 -0.40 5.24
CA ALA A 235 10.57 0.43 6.42
C ALA A 235 9.91 -0.18 7.67
N TYR A 236 10.46 0.09 8.85
CA TYR A 236 9.75 0.00 10.12
C TYR A 236 8.87 1.24 10.26
N LYS A 237 7.55 1.07 10.34
CA LYS A 237 6.58 2.19 10.23
C LYS A 237 5.79 2.50 11.50
N HIS A 238 5.74 1.56 12.46
CA HIS A 238 4.95 1.72 13.68
C HIS A 238 5.65 2.70 14.64
N VAL A 239 5.03 3.88 14.84
CA VAL A 239 5.58 4.95 15.68
C VAL A 239 5.89 4.44 17.09
N PRO A 240 4.97 3.80 17.85
CA PRO A 240 5.31 3.33 19.19
C PRO A 240 6.49 2.38 19.23
N MET A 241 6.56 1.42 18.28
CA MET A 241 7.65 0.44 18.21
C MET A 241 9.01 1.09 17.92
N THR A 242 9.02 2.15 17.08
CA THR A 242 10.26 2.88 16.78
C THR A 242 10.64 3.84 17.91
N GLU A 243 9.69 4.34 18.70
CA GLU A 243 10.01 5.09 19.91
C GLU A 243 10.65 4.20 20.99
N GLU A 244 10.20 2.98 21.17
CA GLU A 244 10.79 1.99 22.09
C GLU A 244 12.12 1.44 21.55
N ASN A 245 12.27 1.33 20.22
CA ASN A 245 13.44 0.74 19.56
C ASN A 245 14.10 1.70 18.56
N PRO A 246 14.55 2.91 19.01
CA PRO A 246 14.96 3.97 18.08
C PRO A 246 16.19 3.59 17.24
N VAL A 247 17.14 2.88 17.83
CA VAL A 247 18.34 2.43 17.10
C VAL A 247 17.99 1.47 15.98
N ALA A 248 17.10 0.50 16.24
CA ALA A 248 16.65 -0.45 15.22
C ALA A 248 15.91 0.27 14.09
N GLY A 249 15.09 1.30 14.42
CA GLY A 249 14.41 2.14 13.44
C GLY A 249 15.39 2.86 12.50
N ILE A 250 16.44 3.47 13.05
CA ILE A 250 17.48 4.17 12.26
C ILE A 250 18.35 3.18 11.47
N GLN A 251 18.75 2.07 12.05
CA GLN A 251 19.51 1.04 11.32
C GLN A 251 18.73 0.55 10.09
N ASN A 252 17.47 0.20 10.26
CA ASN A 252 16.66 -0.35 9.17
C ASN A 252 16.30 0.71 8.13
N ASN A 253 15.75 1.84 8.58
CA ASN A 253 15.21 2.85 7.66
C ASN A 253 16.32 3.69 7.03
N VAL A 254 17.23 4.24 7.82
CA VAL A 254 18.25 5.19 7.33
C VAL A 254 19.43 4.46 6.69
N PHE A 255 20.09 3.57 7.46
CA PHE A 255 21.25 2.85 6.92
C PHE A 255 20.83 1.82 5.85
N GLY A 256 19.68 1.17 6.02
CA GLY A 256 19.14 0.28 4.99
C GLY A 256 18.84 1.00 3.67
N THR A 257 18.21 2.19 3.72
CA THR A 257 17.98 3.01 2.52
C THR A 257 19.29 3.47 1.90
N ARG A 258 20.28 3.91 2.71
CA ARG A 258 21.60 4.31 2.23
C ARG A 258 22.30 3.16 1.50
N ASN A 259 22.35 1.97 2.09
CA ASN A 259 22.97 0.79 1.49
C ASN A 259 22.33 0.47 0.12
N LEU A 260 20.99 0.51 0.06
CA LEU A 260 20.25 0.23 -1.18
C LEU A 260 20.51 1.30 -2.26
N VAL A 261 20.60 2.58 -1.88
CA VAL A 261 20.92 3.70 -2.79
C VAL A 261 22.34 3.56 -3.34
N GLU A 262 23.33 3.26 -2.46
CA GLU A 262 24.72 3.05 -2.86
C GLU A 262 24.85 1.86 -3.84
N ALA A 263 24.19 0.73 -3.53
CA ALA A 263 24.18 -0.43 -4.40
C ALA A 263 23.45 -0.16 -5.73
N ALA A 264 22.34 0.59 -5.72
CA ALA A 264 21.60 0.96 -6.94
C ALA A 264 22.46 1.83 -7.88
N LYS A 265 23.18 2.83 -7.34
CA LYS A 265 24.16 3.63 -8.10
C LYS A 265 25.26 2.75 -8.69
N ALA A 266 25.90 1.92 -7.85
CA ALA A 266 27.01 1.07 -8.26
C ALA A 266 26.63 0.04 -9.32
N ARG A 267 25.37 -0.39 -9.37
CA ARG A 267 24.88 -1.44 -10.29
C ARG A 267 24.06 -0.89 -11.47
N GLY A 268 24.02 0.43 -11.65
CA GLY A 268 23.42 1.09 -12.81
C GLY A 268 21.91 0.90 -12.92
N VAL A 269 21.22 0.90 -11.78
CA VAL A 269 19.74 0.95 -11.73
C VAL A 269 19.27 2.25 -12.40
N LYS A 270 18.30 2.18 -13.31
CA LYS A 270 17.88 3.36 -14.08
C LYS A 270 16.97 4.29 -13.28
N ARG A 271 16.09 3.73 -12.45
CA ARG A 271 15.13 4.49 -11.62
C ARG A 271 15.04 3.93 -10.22
N PHE A 272 15.03 4.82 -9.24
CA PHE A 272 14.85 4.51 -7.82
C PHE A 272 13.74 5.40 -7.26
N VAL A 273 12.65 4.79 -6.80
CA VAL A 273 11.49 5.48 -6.26
C VAL A 273 11.36 5.14 -4.78
N LEU A 274 11.60 6.12 -3.90
CA LEU A 274 11.38 6.00 -2.47
C LEU A 274 9.91 6.23 -2.14
N ILE A 275 9.29 5.31 -1.44
CA ILE A 275 8.00 5.52 -0.80
C ILE A 275 8.22 6.18 0.57
N THR A 276 7.63 7.37 0.74
CA THR A 276 7.74 8.12 1.99
C THR A 276 6.38 8.53 2.55
N THR A 277 6.32 9.37 3.57
CA THR A 277 5.12 9.61 4.37
C THR A 277 5.03 11.08 4.82
N ASP A 278 3.80 11.55 5.11
CA ASP A 278 3.51 12.81 5.79
C ASP A 278 4.29 12.99 7.10
N LYS A 279 4.61 11.89 7.80
CA LYS A 279 5.37 11.93 9.07
C LYS A 279 6.83 12.33 8.91
N ALA A 280 7.35 12.37 7.68
CA ALA A 280 8.66 12.92 7.35
C ALA A 280 8.69 14.45 7.36
N VAL A 281 7.51 15.10 7.40
CA VAL A 281 7.34 16.55 7.43
C VAL A 281 7.45 17.05 8.87
N GLU A 282 8.42 17.95 9.13
CA GLU A 282 8.66 18.50 10.48
C GLU A 282 8.51 17.43 11.57
N PRO A 283 9.27 16.33 11.50
CA PRO A 283 8.98 15.12 12.25
C PRO A 283 9.06 15.33 13.77
N VAL A 284 8.09 14.73 14.49
CA VAL A 284 8.02 14.73 15.97
C VAL A 284 8.37 13.38 16.58
N SER A 285 8.58 12.36 15.75
CA SER A 285 8.89 10.99 16.16
C SER A 285 10.20 10.49 15.50
N VAL A 286 10.80 9.47 16.12
CA VAL A 286 11.97 8.77 15.54
C VAL A 286 11.66 8.18 14.17
N TYR A 287 10.45 7.59 14.01
CA TYR A 287 10.00 7.13 12.70
C TYR A 287 9.98 8.25 11.67
N GLY A 288 9.34 9.37 12.00
CA GLY A 288 9.27 10.53 11.12
C GLY A 288 10.67 11.06 10.77
N ALA A 289 11.55 11.22 11.78
CA ALA A 289 12.93 11.63 11.58
C ALA A 289 13.70 10.65 10.68
N SER A 290 13.49 9.33 10.85
CA SER A 290 14.10 8.33 9.98
C SER A 290 13.68 8.48 8.52
N LYS A 291 12.38 8.71 8.26
CA LYS A 291 11.86 8.91 6.90
C LYS A 291 12.31 10.23 6.29
N HIS A 292 12.40 11.30 7.10
CA HIS A 292 13.01 12.56 6.68
C HIS A 292 14.45 12.38 6.20
N LEU A 293 15.26 11.62 6.95
CA LEU A 293 16.62 11.30 6.53
C LEU A 293 16.67 10.42 5.27
N CYS A 294 15.72 9.47 5.11
CA CYS A 294 15.61 8.69 3.88
C CYS A 294 15.30 9.57 2.67
N GLU A 295 14.40 10.56 2.79
CA GLU A 295 14.16 11.54 1.72
C GLU A 295 15.46 12.28 1.35
N ARG A 296 16.21 12.78 2.36
CA ARG A 296 17.48 13.46 2.10
C ARG A 296 18.47 12.56 1.38
N ILE A 297 18.66 11.31 1.82
CA ILE A 297 19.57 10.34 1.19
C ILE A 297 19.24 10.16 -0.29
N VAL A 298 17.96 9.96 -0.60
CA VAL A 298 17.52 9.67 -1.98
C VAL A 298 17.61 10.92 -2.86
N LEU A 299 17.16 12.09 -2.36
CA LEU A 299 17.16 13.33 -3.14
C LEU A 299 18.58 13.87 -3.36
N GLU A 300 19.47 13.80 -2.35
CA GLU A 300 20.86 14.19 -2.49
C GLU A 300 21.62 13.23 -3.43
N ALA A 301 21.29 11.93 -3.44
CA ALA A 301 21.86 10.97 -4.38
C ALA A 301 21.53 11.33 -5.84
N GLY A 302 20.34 11.93 -6.08
CA GLY A 302 19.93 12.43 -7.39
C GLY A 302 20.63 13.74 -7.81
N LYS A 303 20.98 14.60 -6.86
CA LYS A 303 21.62 15.90 -7.13
C LYS A 303 23.13 15.81 -7.35
N ASN A 304 23.77 14.80 -6.77
CA ASN A 304 25.24 14.64 -6.87
C ASN A 304 25.61 14.01 -8.21
N GLU A 305 26.13 14.84 -9.11
CA GLU A 305 26.58 14.46 -10.46
C GLU A 305 27.92 13.71 -10.49
N ASN A 306 28.53 13.39 -9.35
CA ASN A 306 29.82 12.71 -9.35
C ASN A 306 29.72 11.32 -9.99
N PRO A 307 30.39 11.09 -11.12
CA PRO A 307 30.43 9.77 -11.75
C PRO A 307 31.07 8.77 -10.76
N VAL A 308 30.52 7.56 -10.72
CA VAL A 308 31.14 6.46 -9.97
C VAL A 308 32.55 6.23 -10.52
N PRO A 309 33.61 6.19 -9.68
CA PRO A 309 34.96 5.90 -10.18
C PRO A 309 34.99 4.60 -10.99
N GLU A 310 35.63 4.59 -12.15
CA GLU A 310 35.73 3.49 -13.11
C GLU A 310 36.41 2.20 -12.57
N THR A 311 36.73 2.13 -11.31
CA THR A 311 37.61 1.10 -10.72
C THR A 311 36.98 -0.25 -10.43
N ARG A 312 35.73 -0.52 -10.85
CA ARG A 312 35.15 -1.89 -10.73
C ARG A 312 34.71 -2.42 -12.09
N ALA A 313 35.47 -3.40 -12.60
CA ALA A 313 35.14 -4.12 -13.81
C ALA A 313 33.72 -4.71 -13.78
N GLY A 314 32.89 -4.35 -14.78
CA GLY A 314 31.53 -4.84 -14.93
C GLY A 314 30.41 -3.81 -14.71
N LEU A 315 30.72 -2.53 -14.51
CA LEU A 315 29.75 -1.44 -14.40
C LEU A 315 29.21 -1.06 -15.79
N ARG A 316 27.88 -0.97 -15.92
CA ARG A 316 27.24 -0.38 -17.10
C ARG A 316 27.22 1.14 -16.97
N SER A 317 27.81 1.83 -17.92
CA SER A 317 27.90 3.30 -18.00
C SER A 317 26.72 3.95 -18.73
N ASP A 318 25.58 3.28 -18.89
CA ASP A 318 24.45 3.76 -19.70
C ASP A 318 23.49 4.68 -18.88
N GLY A 319 24.00 5.82 -18.42
CA GLY A 319 23.18 6.84 -17.80
C GLY A 319 23.11 6.80 -16.28
N GLN A 320 22.90 7.97 -15.70
CA GLN A 320 22.79 8.19 -14.25
C GLN A 320 21.46 7.62 -13.71
N THR A 321 21.49 6.97 -12.52
CA THR A 321 20.29 6.54 -11.81
C THR A 321 19.44 7.76 -11.48
N GLN A 322 18.15 7.72 -11.87
CA GLN A 322 17.18 8.74 -11.48
C GLN A 322 16.60 8.39 -10.11
N PHE A 323 16.90 9.21 -9.10
CA PHE A 323 16.41 9.08 -7.75
C PHE A 323 15.25 10.05 -7.50
N MET A 324 14.15 9.57 -6.92
CA MET A 324 13.00 10.40 -6.57
C MET A 324 12.28 9.84 -5.35
N GLY A 325 11.54 10.71 -4.66
CA GLY A 325 10.66 10.33 -3.55
C GLY A 325 9.19 10.57 -3.88
N VAL A 326 8.29 9.74 -3.34
CA VAL A 326 6.84 9.95 -3.40
C VAL A 326 6.28 9.91 -1.99
N ARG A 327 5.74 11.04 -1.54
CA ARG A 327 5.18 11.26 -0.21
C ARG A 327 3.66 11.21 -0.28
N PHE A 328 3.04 10.55 0.71
CA PHE A 328 1.60 10.54 0.93
C PHE A 328 1.26 10.30 2.39
N GLY A 329 0.01 10.52 2.77
CA GLY A 329 -0.51 10.33 4.12
C GLY A 329 -0.83 8.88 4.44
N ASN A 330 -1.86 8.66 5.27
CA ASN A 330 -2.24 7.32 5.66
C ASN A 330 -2.95 6.59 4.51
N VAL A 331 -2.79 5.27 4.48
CA VAL A 331 -3.57 4.41 3.58
C VAL A 331 -4.54 3.55 4.39
N LEU A 332 -5.78 3.47 3.92
CA LEU A 332 -6.85 2.70 4.58
C LEU A 332 -6.54 1.21 4.56
N GLY A 333 -6.83 0.52 5.68
CA GLY A 333 -6.72 -0.93 5.79
C GLY A 333 -5.30 -1.51 5.73
N SER A 334 -4.26 -0.67 5.85
CA SER A 334 -2.90 -1.20 5.95
C SER A 334 -2.71 -2.00 7.24
N ARG A 335 -1.89 -3.06 7.21
CA ARG A 335 -1.63 -3.92 8.38
C ARG A 335 -1.20 -3.10 9.59
N GLY A 336 -1.86 -3.35 10.73
CA GLY A 336 -1.62 -2.64 11.98
C GLY A 336 -2.05 -1.17 11.97
N SER A 337 -2.93 -0.74 11.04
CA SER A 337 -3.56 0.57 11.06
C SER A 337 -4.84 0.56 11.89
N ILE A 338 -5.46 1.74 12.01
CA ILE A 338 -6.65 1.93 12.87
C ILE A 338 -7.87 1.16 12.39
N VAL A 339 -8.07 0.98 11.08
CA VAL A 339 -9.25 0.28 10.54
C VAL A 339 -9.30 -1.19 10.96
N PRO A 340 -8.25 -2.02 10.78
CA PRO A 340 -8.24 -3.37 11.35
C PRO A 340 -8.35 -3.41 12.88
N LEU A 341 -7.80 -2.43 13.59
CA LEU A 341 -7.95 -2.34 15.04
C LEU A 341 -9.41 -2.13 15.44
N PHE A 342 -10.08 -1.14 14.85
CA PHE A 342 -11.48 -0.85 15.11
C PHE A 342 -12.38 -2.04 14.77
N GLN A 343 -12.12 -2.69 13.64
CA GLN A 343 -12.81 -3.92 13.27
C GLN A 343 -12.73 -4.97 14.38
N THR A 344 -11.53 -5.30 14.83
CA THR A 344 -11.33 -6.28 15.91
C THR A 344 -12.04 -5.85 17.20
N GLN A 345 -11.98 -4.57 17.58
CA GLN A 345 -12.63 -4.05 18.78
C GLN A 345 -14.16 -4.14 18.67
N ILE A 346 -14.75 -3.81 17.51
CA ILE A 346 -16.20 -3.90 17.27
C ILE A 346 -16.65 -5.38 17.33
N GLU A 347 -15.92 -6.28 16.68
CA GLU A 347 -16.21 -7.72 16.68
C GLU A 347 -16.15 -8.34 18.10
N GLN A 348 -15.35 -7.73 18.99
CA GLN A 348 -15.24 -8.11 20.41
C GLN A 348 -16.28 -7.43 21.32
N GLY A 349 -17.19 -6.60 20.77
CA GLY A 349 -18.19 -5.87 21.54
C GLY A 349 -17.72 -4.52 22.12
N GLY A 350 -16.58 -4.02 21.68
CA GLY A 350 -16.01 -2.74 22.10
C GLY A 350 -15.18 -2.79 23.40
N PRO A 351 -14.76 -1.63 23.94
CA PRO A 351 -14.91 -0.32 23.34
C PRO A 351 -13.99 -0.09 22.12
N VAL A 352 -14.36 0.81 21.21
CA VAL A 352 -13.46 1.32 20.19
C VAL A 352 -12.60 2.43 20.81
N THR A 353 -11.27 2.31 20.68
CA THR A 353 -10.33 3.24 21.31
C THR A 353 -9.75 4.23 20.30
N ILE A 354 -9.84 5.53 20.61
CA ILE A 354 -9.22 6.60 19.86
C ILE A 354 -8.23 7.38 20.75
N THR A 355 -7.19 7.98 20.14
CA THR A 355 -6.17 8.70 20.91
C THR A 355 -6.58 10.13 21.24
N HIS A 356 -7.42 10.77 20.41
CA HIS A 356 -8.00 12.10 20.68
C HIS A 356 -9.27 12.30 19.83
N PRO A 357 -10.32 12.96 20.34
CA PRO A 357 -11.58 13.18 19.60
C PRO A 357 -11.40 13.97 18.30
N ASP A 358 -10.50 14.97 18.33
CA ASP A 358 -10.26 15.87 17.20
C ASP A 358 -9.10 15.41 16.31
N MET A 359 -8.54 14.23 16.54
CA MET A 359 -7.45 13.71 15.72
C MET A 359 -7.89 13.56 14.27
N ARG A 360 -7.13 14.14 13.35
CA ARG A 360 -7.38 14.07 11.92
C ARG A 360 -6.23 13.41 11.17
N ARG A 361 -6.58 12.70 10.11
CA ARG A 361 -5.60 12.07 9.21
C ARG A 361 -6.04 12.19 7.77
N TRP A 362 -5.06 12.26 6.90
CA TRP A 362 -5.23 12.16 5.46
C TRP A 362 -5.33 10.68 5.10
N PHE A 363 -6.32 10.31 4.30
CA PHE A 363 -6.49 8.92 3.87
C PHE A 363 -6.61 8.79 2.37
N MET A 364 -6.06 7.68 1.86
CA MET A 364 -6.18 7.24 0.48
C MET A 364 -6.33 5.71 0.48
N THR A 365 -6.91 5.12 -0.55
CA THR A 365 -6.90 3.66 -0.68
C THR A 365 -5.52 3.15 -1.08
N ILE A 366 -5.16 1.92 -0.69
CA ILE A 366 -3.86 1.35 -1.05
C ILE A 366 -3.70 1.23 -2.57
N PRO A 367 -4.70 0.74 -3.34
CA PRO A 367 -4.60 0.69 -4.81
C PRO A 367 -4.39 2.06 -5.45
N GLU A 368 -5.12 3.09 -4.99
CA GLU A 368 -4.98 4.46 -5.48
C GLU A 368 -3.57 5.00 -5.23
N ALA A 369 -3.08 4.89 -3.99
CA ALA A 369 -1.73 5.33 -3.64
C ALA A 369 -0.65 4.65 -4.50
N CYS A 370 -0.75 3.32 -4.68
CA CYS A 370 0.18 2.57 -5.50
C CYS A 370 0.13 2.95 -6.98
N SER A 371 -1.08 3.16 -7.54
CA SER A 371 -1.24 3.63 -8.91
C SER A 371 -0.58 4.99 -9.15
N LEU A 372 -0.76 5.93 -8.21
CA LEU A 372 -0.14 7.26 -8.28
C LEU A 372 1.38 7.18 -8.06
N VAL A 373 1.88 6.30 -7.18
CA VAL A 373 3.32 6.05 -7.00
C VAL A 373 3.95 5.52 -8.29
N LEU A 374 3.31 4.55 -8.93
CA LEU A 374 3.79 4.02 -10.22
C LEU A 374 3.79 5.09 -11.29
N LYS A 375 2.74 5.92 -11.36
CA LYS A 375 2.65 7.04 -12.30
C LYS A 375 3.74 8.08 -12.02
N ALA A 376 3.92 8.51 -10.77
CA ALA A 376 4.98 9.42 -10.36
C ALA A 376 6.38 8.88 -10.70
N GLY A 377 6.61 7.58 -10.51
CA GLY A 377 7.84 6.90 -10.92
C GLY A 377 8.11 6.96 -12.42
N GLY A 378 7.08 7.13 -13.27
CA GLY A 378 7.20 7.27 -14.72
C GLY A 378 7.57 8.67 -15.17
N VAL A 379 6.91 9.68 -14.61
CA VAL A 379 7.06 11.09 -15.01
C VAL A 379 8.09 11.83 -14.17
N GLY A 380 8.49 11.27 -13.03
CA GLY A 380 9.38 11.90 -12.08
C GLY A 380 10.79 12.13 -12.62
N LYS A 381 11.40 13.23 -12.17
CA LYS A 381 12.75 13.63 -12.51
C LYS A 381 13.73 13.39 -11.36
N ASN A 382 15.00 13.41 -11.70
CA ASN A 382 16.08 13.15 -10.79
C ASN A 382 16.16 14.20 -9.67
N GLY A 383 16.29 13.76 -8.41
CA GLY A 383 16.42 14.62 -7.23
C GLY A 383 15.12 15.29 -6.79
N GLU A 384 13.96 14.91 -7.31
CA GLU A 384 12.68 15.51 -6.98
C GLU A 384 11.86 14.71 -5.96
N LEU A 385 11.06 15.43 -5.18
CA LEU A 385 10.09 14.89 -4.24
C LEU A 385 8.68 15.18 -4.74
N TYR A 386 7.89 14.14 -4.86
CA TYR A 386 6.48 14.22 -5.25
C TYR A 386 5.59 14.01 -4.04
N LEU A 387 4.46 14.72 -4.04
CA LEU A 387 3.41 14.61 -3.05
C LEU A 387 2.13 14.17 -3.73
N LEU A 388 1.50 13.11 -3.22
CA LEU A 388 0.18 12.74 -3.69
C LEU A 388 -0.89 13.65 -3.06
N ASP A 389 -1.79 14.16 -3.88
CA ASP A 389 -2.93 14.92 -3.39
C ASP A 389 -3.88 14.03 -2.60
N MET A 390 -3.88 14.22 -1.30
CA MET A 390 -4.68 13.43 -0.35
C MET A 390 -6.13 13.93 -0.21
N GLY A 391 -6.48 15.08 -0.82
CA GLY A 391 -7.75 15.77 -0.69
C GLY A 391 -8.00 16.28 0.71
N GLU A 392 -9.09 15.88 1.40
CA GLU A 392 -9.44 16.36 2.73
C GLU A 392 -9.03 15.40 3.84
N SER A 393 -8.63 15.96 4.99
CA SER A 393 -8.35 15.17 6.19
C SER A 393 -9.65 14.76 6.87
N VAL A 394 -9.70 13.56 7.45
CA VAL A 394 -10.88 13.00 8.10
C VAL A 394 -10.61 12.83 9.60
N ARG A 395 -11.60 13.13 10.45
CA ARG A 395 -11.50 12.84 11.88
C ARG A 395 -11.54 11.34 12.14
N ILE A 396 -10.63 10.86 12.98
CA ILE A 396 -10.57 9.44 13.35
C ILE A 396 -11.85 8.98 14.05
N LYS A 397 -12.46 9.85 14.87
CA LYS A 397 -13.74 9.58 15.52
C LYS A 397 -14.85 9.32 14.51
N ASP A 398 -14.92 10.09 13.42
CA ASP A 398 -15.95 9.92 12.39
C ASP A 398 -15.81 8.55 11.70
N ILE A 399 -14.56 8.09 11.47
CA ILE A 399 -14.29 6.74 10.95
C ILE A 399 -14.78 5.68 11.94
N ALA A 400 -14.48 5.83 13.23
CA ALA A 400 -14.90 4.89 14.26
C ALA A 400 -16.44 4.78 14.31
N GLU A 401 -17.15 5.91 14.33
CA GLU A 401 -18.62 5.95 14.33
C GLU A 401 -19.22 5.29 13.07
N GLN A 402 -18.67 5.61 11.88
CA GLN A 402 -19.12 5.00 10.63
C GLN A 402 -18.90 3.49 10.62
N MET A 403 -17.77 3.02 11.15
CA MET A 403 -17.48 1.59 11.25
C MET A 403 -18.46 0.89 12.20
N ILE A 404 -18.73 1.46 13.37
CA ILE A 404 -19.69 0.89 14.33
C ILE A 404 -21.07 0.75 13.67
N ARG A 405 -21.56 1.81 13.00
CA ARG A 405 -22.86 1.75 12.26
C ARG A 405 -22.84 0.73 11.13
N PHE A 406 -21.72 0.60 10.45
CA PHE A 406 -21.56 -0.40 9.38
C PHE A 406 -21.71 -1.84 9.89
N TYR A 407 -21.27 -2.11 11.12
CA TYR A 407 -21.45 -3.41 11.77
C TYR A 407 -22.85 -3.58 12.38
N GLY A 408 -23.75 -2.61 12.20
CA GLY A 408 -25.14 -2.67 12.66
C GLY A 408 -25.34 -2.22 14.11
N TYR A 409 -24.34 -1.57 14.71
CA TYR A 409 -24.39 -1.06 16.09
C TYR A 409 -24.55 0.46 16.12
N GLU A 410 -25.12 1.00 17.22
CA GLU A 410 -25.20 2.46 17.45
C GLU A 410 -24.00 2.93 18.30
N PRO A 411 -23.21 3.92 17.78
CA PRO A 411 -22.08 4.48 18.51
C PRO A 411 -22.50 5.10 19.85
N GLY A 412 -21.78 4.75 20.91
CA GLY A 412 -22.03 5.28 22.25
C GLY A 412 -23.11 4.54 23.05
N THR A 413 -24.05 3.87 22.36
CA THR A 413 -25.10 3.04 22.97
C THR A 413 -24.69 1.57 23.01
N ASP A 414 -24.47 0.97 21.84
CA ASP A 414 -24.10 -0.43 21.73
C ASP A 414 -22.58 -0.62 21.88
N ILE A 415 -21.81 0.24 21.19
CA ILE A 415 -20.34 0.22 21.23
C ILE A 415 -19.85 1.58 21.67
N LYS A 416 -19.17 1.64 22.81
CA LYS A 416 -18.55 2.87 23.35
C LYS A 416 -17.30 3.23 22.57
N ILE A 417 -17.05 4.55 22.45
CA ILE A 417 -15.79 5.11 21.93
C ILE A 417 -15.05 5.73 23.12
N GLU A 418 -13.86 5.22 23.42
CA GLU A 418 -13.03 5.67 24.53
C GLU A 418 -11.80 6.41 24.03
N THR A 419 -11.46 7.50 24.73
CA THR A 419 -10.24 8.30 24.45
C THR A 419 -9.12 7.85 25.38
N ILE A 420 -8.02 7.34 24.80
CA ILE A 420 -6.87 6.80 25.53
C ILE A 420 -5.70 7.77 25.68
N GLY A 421 -5.77 8.98 25.10
CA GLY A 421 -4.70 9.97 25.08
C GLY A 421 -3.72 9.81 23.92
N LEU A 422 -3.01 10.90 23.59
CA LEU A 422 -1.98 10.89 22.54
C LEU A 422 -0.79 10.03 22.95
N ARG A 423 -0.28 9.24 22.02
CA ARG A 423 0.92 8.42 22.22
C ARG A 423 2.19 9.25 21.98
N PRO A 424 3.33 8.87 22.58
CA PRO A 424 4.60 9.50 22.27
C PRO A 424 4.88 9.51 20.75
N GLY A 425 5.28 10.65 20.22
CA GLY A 425 5.56 10.83 18.79
C GLY A 425 4.33 10.96 17.88
N GLU A 426 3.11 11.04 18.42
CA GLU A 426 1.89 11.34 17.66
C GLU A 426 1.58 12.86 17.65
N ARG A 427 0.99 13.30 16.55
CA ARG A 427 0.41 14.64 16.39
C ARG A 427 -1.10 14.58 16.31
N LEU A 428 -1.78 15.65 16.71
CA LEU A 428 -3.21 15.80 16.48
C LEU A 428 -3.52 15.84 14.99
N ASP A 429 -2.80 16.68 14.23
CA ASP A 429 -2.90 16.82 12.79
C ASP A 429 -1.56 16.57 12.10
N GLU A 430 -1.55 15.77 11.03
CA GLU A 430 -0.39 15.56 10.19
C GLU A 430 -0.36 16.59 9.05
N ARG A 431 0.86 17.00 8.66
CA ARG A 431 1.08 17.93 7.56
C ARG A 431 1.63 17.21 6.35
N LEU A 432 1.18 17.57 5.17
CA LEU A 432 1.66 17.00 3.91
C LEU A 432 2.96 17.66 3.42
N TYR A 433 3.18 18.92 3.81
CA TYR A 433 4.40 19.70 3.53
C TYR A 433 4.73 20.65 4.69
N GLY A 434 6.00 21.01 4.83
CA GLY A 434 6.52 21.88 5.89
C GLY A 434 6.52 23.35 5.50
N GLY A 435 6.88 24.22 6.45
CA GLY A 435 6.96 25.65 6.19
C GLY A 435 8.08 26.06 5.21
N ASP A 436 9.07 25.20 5.03
CA ASP A 436 10.16 25.36 4.03
C ASP A 436 9.91 24.63 2.72
N GLU A 437 8.69 24.10 2.53
CA GLU A 437 8.29 23.34 1.35
C GLU A 437 7.13 24.03 0.64
N GLU A 438 7.16 24.02 -0.70
CA GLU A 438 6.14 24.62 -1.55
C GLU A 438 5.67 23.58 -2.59
N PRO A 439 4.44 23.06 -2.45
CA PRO A 439 3.88 22.14 -3.43
C PRO A 439 3.43 22.90 -4.68
N ALA A 440 3.73 22.36 -5.88
CA ALA A 440 3.34 22.89 -7.16
C ALA A 440 2.76 21.78 -8.07
N PRO A 441 1.85 22.13 -9.00
CA PRO A 441 1.32 21.18 -9.97
C PRO A 441 2.40 20.59 -10.87
N THR A 442 2.28 19.29 -11.20
CA THR A 442 3.16 18.63 -12.18
C THR A 442 2.58 18.56 -13.59
N GLY A 443 1.32 18.93 -13.77
CA GLY A 443 0.53 18.61 -14.97
C GLY A 443 -0.11 17.22 -14.95
N GLU A 444 0.28 16.37 -14.01
CA GLU A 444 -0.34 15.06 -13.79
C GLU A 444 -1.36 15.13 -12.66
N GLU A 445 -2.56 14.62 -12.93
CA GLU A 445 -3.65 14.66 -11.96
C GLU A 445 -3.24 14.00 -10.64
N ARG A 446 -3.49 14.71 -9.52
CA ARG A 446 -3.23 14.29 -8.14
C ARG A 446 -1.77 14.01 -7.78
N ILE A 447 -0.83 14.51 -8.57
CA ILE A 447 0.60 14.46 -8.26
C ILE A 447 1.14 15.89 -8.26
N LEU A 448 1.65 16.30 -7.10
CA LEU A 448 2.32 17.58 -6.91
C LEU A 448 3.83 17.35 -6.81
N ILE A 449 4.61 18.34 -7.19
CA ILE A 449 6.06 18.40 -6.90
C ILE A 449 6.29 19.27 -5.67
N VAL A 450 7.21 18.89 -4.80
CA VAL A 450 7.55 19.66 -3.60
C VAL A 450 8.89 20.36 -3.81
N HIS A 451 8.86 21.67 -3.92
CA HIS A 451 10.06 22.51 -3.93
C HIS A 451 10.49 22.81 -2.50
N LYS A 452 11.77 22.54 -2.19
CA LYS A 452 12.35 22.84 -0.87
C LYS A 452 13.14 24.12 -0.93
N LYS A 453 12.87 25.05 0.00
CA LYS A 453 13.67 26.25 0.20
C LYS A 453 15.02 25.86 0.84
N PRO A 454 16.10 26.60 0.53
CA PRO A 454 17.36 26.43 1.24
C PRO A 454 17.15 26.58 2.75
N ALA A 455 17.64 25.64 3.53
CA ALA A 455 17.60 25.70 4.98
C ALA A 455 19.00 25.40 5.52
N ASP A 456 19.39 26.11 6.56
CA ASP A 456 20.64 25.83 7.30
C ASP A 456 20.44 24.54 8.10
N ARG A 457 21.04 23.46 7.61
CA ARG A 457 20.95 22.12 8.21
C ARG A 457 22.31 21.45 8.16
N PRO A 458 22.63 20.62 9.18
CA PRO A 458 23.85 19.80 9.13
C PRO A 458 23.93 18.98 7.84
N SER A 459 25.13 18.79 7.30
CA SER A 459 25.31 17.97 6.12
C SER A 459 24.81 16.54 6.38
N LEU A 460 24.23 15.89 5.39
CA LEU A 460 23.74 14.52 5.54
C LEU A 460 24.89 13.56 5.90
N SER A 461 26.06 13.76 5.32
CA SER A 461 27.26 12.95 5.61
C SER A 461 27.64 13.04 7.09
N GLU A 462 27.69 14.27 7.64
CA GLU A 462 27.99 14.49 9.06
C GLU A 462 26.99 13.80 9.99
N VAL A 463 25.68 13.93 9.69
CA VAL A 463 24.61 13.28 10.47
C VAL A 463 24.78 11.75 10.44
N ILE A 464 25.02 11.17 9.29
CA ILE A 464 25.21 9.73 9.13
C ILE A 464 26.45 9.24 9.88
N GLU A 465 27.56 9.96 9.81
CA GLU A 465 28.78 9.58 10.54
C GLU A 465 28.61 9.67 12.07
N ARG A 466 27.84 10.63 12.56
CA ARG A 466 27.53 10.74 13.99
C ARG A 466 26.54 9.63 14.46
N LEU A 467 25.62 9.20 13.60
CA LEU A 467 24.68 8.11 13.90
C LEU A 467 25.36 6.72 13.83
N ARG A 468 26.42 6.58 13.05
CA ARG A 468 27.08 5.27 12.81
C ARG A 468 27.53 4.56 14.09
N PRO A 469 28.32 5.16 15.03
CA PRO A 469 28.77 4.47 16.25
C PRO A 469 27.62 4.14 17.20
N VAL A 470 26.48 4.84 17.10
CA VAL A 470 25.26 4.51 17.87
C VAL A 470 24.57 3.28 17.31
N CYS A 471 24.56 3.16 15.99
CA CYS A 471 23.87 2.08 15.29
C CYS A 471 24.71 0.80 15.15
N PHE A 472 26.03 0.93 15.01
CA PHE A 472 26.95 -0.19 14.80
C PHE A 472 28.08 -0.13 15.84
N LEU A 473 28.48 -1.30 16.33
CA LEU A 473 29.54 -1.38 17.35
C LEU A 473 30.84 -0.85 16.78
N ASP A 474 31.31 0.25 17.34
CA ASP A 474 32.66 0.78 17.14
C ASP A 474 33.48 0.46 18.39
N LYS A 475 34.54 -0.31 18.21
CA LYS A 475 35.45 -0.70 19.32
C LYS A 475 36.18 0.50 19.94
N THR A 476 36.31 1.62 19.23
CA THR A 476 36.93 2.85 19.72
C THR A 476 35.98 3.74 20.52
N ALA A 477 34.65 3.54 20.34
CA ALA A 477 33.58 4.28 21.03
C ALA A 477 32.45 3.37 21.53
N PRO A 478 32.74 2.33 22.34
CA PRO A 478 31.76 1.31 22.70
C PRO A 478 30.58 1.86 23.52
N ALA A 479 30.74 2.94 24.25
CA ALA A 479 29.69 3.60 25.03
C ALA A 479 28.59 4.27 24.16
N ALA A 480 28.89 4.54 22.90
CA ALA A 480 27.90 5.07 21.97
C ALA A 480 26.92 3.99 21.48
N TYR A 481 27.37 2.74 21.44
CA TYR A 481 26.57 1.64 20.85
C TYR A 481 25.23 1.43 21.55
N ARG A 482 24.16 1.49 20.78
CA ARG A 482 22.75 1.39 21.22
C ARG A 482 22.33 2.43 22.26
N ASN A 483 23.06 3.54 22.40
CA ASN A 483 22.67 4.63 23.29
C ASN A 483 21.51 5.44 22.71
N ALA A 484 20.29 5.14 23.17
CA ALA A 484 19.07 5.77 22.68
C ALA A 484 19.01 7.29 22.98
N THR A 485 19.55 7.72 24.12
CA THR A 485 19.62 9.15 24.49
C THR A 485 20.52 9.93 23.54
N LEU A 486 21.72 9.38 23.26
CA LEU A 486 22.65 9.98 22.29
C LEU A 486 22.02 10.04 20.90
N LEU A 487 21.35 8.96 20.46
CA LEU A 487 20.65 8.92 19.18
C LEU A 487 19.61 10.04 19.08
N ARG A 488 18.74 10.18 20.07
CA ARG A 488 17.70 11.22 20.11
C ARG A 488 18.30 12.61 20.10
N LYS A 489 19.42 12.83 20.81
CA LYS A 489 20.15 14.10 20.78
C LYS A 489 20.63 14.44 19.37
N ILE A 490 21.29 13.50 18.68
CA ILE A 490 21.77 13.70 17.30
C ILE A 490 20.59 13.99 16.36
N LEU A 491 19.50 13.23 16.50
CA LEU A 491 18.31 13.44 15.68
C LEU A 491 17.68 14.81 15.95
N LYS A 492 17.61 15.27 17.20
CA LYS A 492 17.06 16.58 17.57
C LYS A 492 17.85 17.75 16.98
N GLU A 493 19.16 17.66 16.96
CA GLU A 493 20.04 18.66 16.32
C GLU A 493 19.83 18.70 14.80
N THR A 494 19.51 17.56 14.19
CA THR A 494 19.23 17.46 12.74
C THR A 494 17.80 17.86 12.37
N VAL A 495 16.86 17.55 13.26
CA VAL A 495 15.42 17.73 13.10
C VAL A 495 14.88 18.43 14.35
N PRO A 496 14.91 19.77 14.40
CA PRO A 496 14.55 20.54 15.59
C PRO A 496 13.12 20.33 16.09
N THR A 497 12.22 19.85 15.24
CA THR A 497 10.81 19.56 15.60
C THR A 497 10.65 18.26 16.38
N LEU A 498 11.66 17.37 16.39
CA LEU A 498 11.59 16.09 17.11
C LEU A 498 11.30 16.31 18.59
N ILE A 499 10.30 15.61 19.12
CA ILE A 499 10.02 15.60 20.56
C ILE A 499 10.95 14.56 21.20
N VAL A 500 11.75 15.01 22.15
CA VAL A 500 12.64 14.14 22.93
C VAL A 500 12.09 14.14 24.36
N ASN A 501 11.45 13.03 24.72
CA ASN A 501 11.01 12.77 26.09
C ASN A 501 12.15 12.07 26.87
#